data_90572a28774080cae92c5bbde161438f
#
_entry.id   90572a28774080cae92c5bbde161438f
#
_cell.length_a   1.000
_cell.length_b   1.000
_cell.length_c   1.000
_cell.angle_alpha   90.00
_cell.angle_beta   90.00
_cell.angle_gamma   90.00
#
_symmetry.space_group_name_H-M   'P 1'
#
loop_
_entity.id
_entity.type
_entity.pdbx_description
1 polymer ?
#
loop_
_entity_poly.entity_id
_entity_poly.type
_entity_poly.pdbx_seq_one_letter_code
_entity_poly.pdbx_strand_id
1 'polypeptide(L)'
;MDDLRTSREYASIGELLVTTARTRPSRPAAARVAVSDGYRVTAARVDTWLDGGQITSASVSFSRDNTAAPLSLMSSDFEVQGRAWPFLLSADKVRRLVASGYTMVITGPEIWDGTLRRSALEVTRAMAASLNTMVFLTPPGTSGFHRHRDRDDFVVVVQTEGSKRWRLYDAPPDGWTEDDDTRPAPAAQSAEVVLDVGDTLVIPRGWGHAASAETGGVSTHLSFGVNHVSPAHLLRTAIIGALRRMKESATLEDTEAAYRALVAEFREGAADDLVLEYVSAPFRTGDLRLGDL
;
A
#
# COMPACT_ATOMS: atom_id res chain seq x y z
N MET A 1 -24.92 7.73 15.72
CA MET A 1 -23.75 6.94 15.29
C MET A 1 -24.23 6.20 14.06
N ASP A 2 -23.89 6.71 12.87
CA ASP A 2 -24.37 6.12 11.61
C ASP A 2 -23.76 4.73 11.46
N ASP A 3 -24.59 3.76 11.10
CA ASP A 3 -24.14 2.41 10.82
C ASP A 3 -23.28 2.43 9.55
N LEU A 4 -21.95 2.22 9.70
CA LEU A 4 -21.01 2.15 8.59
C LEU A 4 -21.22 0.91 7.73
N ARG A 5 -21.89 -0.12 8.25
CA ARG A 5 -22.07 -1.38 7.54
C ARG A 5 -23.09 -1.24 6.42
N THR A 6 -22.63 -1.50 5.21
CA THR A 6 -23.52 -1.68 4.06
C THR A 6 -23.90 -3.16 3.95
N SER A 7 -25.09 -3.45 3.44
CA SER A 7 -25.47 -4.82 3.07
C SER A 7 -24.73 -5.34 1.82
N ARG A 8 -23.78 -4.57 1.29
CA ARG A 8 -23.09 -4.89 0.05
C ARG A 8 -22.01 -5.94 0.28
N GLU A 9 -22.06 -6.98 -0.54
CA GLU A 9 -21.04 -8.01 -0.64
C GLU A 9 -20.37 -7.90 -2.01
N TYR A 10 -19.06 -8.09 -2.03
CA TYR A 10 -18.25 -8.12 -3.25
C TYR A 10 -17.73 -9.53 -3.48
N ALA A 11 -17.79 -9.99 -4.72
CA ALA A 11 -17.29 -11.32 -5.08
C ALA A 11 -15.76 -11.43 -5.00
N SER A 12 -15.06 -10.30 -5.10
CA SER A 12 -13.60 -10.25 -5.01
C SER A 12 -13.08 -8.89 -4.54
N ILE A 13 -11.83 -8.88 -4.06
CA ILE A 13 -11.10 -7.65 -3.72
C ILE A 13 -10.93 -6.76 -4.97
N GLY A 14 -10.69 -7.35 -6.14
CA GLY A 14 -10.60 -6.62 -7.39
C GLY A 14 -11.90 -5.85 -7.71
N GLU A 15 -13.05 -6.49 -7.56
CA GLU A 15 -14.35 -5.83 -7.75
C GLU A 15 -14.54 -4.68 -6.76
N LEU A 16 -14.22 -4.90 -5.48
CA LEU A 16 -14.30 -3.87 -4.45
C LEU A 16 -13.43 -2.66 -4.82
N LEU A 17 -12.18 -2.88 -5.16
CA LEU A 17 -11.22 -1.82 -5.51
C LEU A 17 -11.68 -1.03 -6.75
N VAL A 18 -12.05 -1.72 -7.83
CA VAL A 18 -12.52 -1.09 -9.07
C VAL A 18 -13.81 -0.30 -8.83
N THR A 19 -14.74 -0.86 -8.07
CA THR A 19 -15.99 -0.16 -7.74
C THR A 19 -15.73 1.08 -6.91
N THR A 20 -14.86 0.98 -5.89
CA THR A 20 -14.51 2.11 -5.03
C THR A 20 -13.82 3.21 -5.84
N ALA A 21 -12.89 2.86 -6.72
CA ALA A 21 -12.20 3.83 -7.59
C ALA A 21 -13.17 4.58 -8.51
N ARG A 22 -14.19 3.91 -9.02
CA ARG A 22 -15.21 4.53 -9.89
C ARG A 22 -16.19 5.40 -9.12
N THR A 23 -16.62 4.97 -7.94
CA THR A 23 -17.63 5.68 -7.15
C THR A 23 -17.04 6.82 -6.32
N ARG A 24 -15.76 6.77 -6.00
CA ARG A 24 -15.03 7.77 -5.19
C ARG A 24 -15.84 8.21 -3.96
N PRO A 25 -16.08 7.31 -3.00
CA PRO A 25 -16.92 7.64 -1.87
C PRO A 25 -16.30 8.80 -1.06
N SER A 26 -17.14 9.70 -0.58
CA SER A 26 -16.73 10.83 0.26
C SER A 26 -16.79 10.52 1.76
N ARG A 27 -17.34 9.36 2.13
CA ARG A 27 -17.47 8.88 3.51
C ARG A 27 -16.98 7.46 3.64
N PRO A 28 -16.46 7.07 4.81
CA PRO A 28 -16.11 5.68 5.08
C PRO A 28 -17.32 4.75 4.95
N ALA A 29 -17.05 3.53 4.48
CA ALA A 29 -18.06 2.50 4.36
C ALA A 29 -17.44 1.13 4.65
N ALA A 30 -18.14 0.30 5.40
CA ALA A 30 -17.78 -1.09 5.65
C ALA A 30 -18.67 -2.03 4.82
N ALA A 31 -18.08 -3.08 4.28
CA ALA A 31 -18.74 -4.08 3.45
C ALA A 31 -18.11 -5.45 3.70
N ARG A 32 -18.53 -6.47 2.96
CA ARG A 32 -17.90 -7.80 2.97
C ARG A 32 -17.31 -8.13 1.61
N VAL A 33 -16.26 -8.97 1.63
CA VAL A 33 -15.64 -9.49 0.40
C VAL A 33 -15.26 -10.97 0.57
N ALA A 34 -15.39 -11.74 -0.49
CA ALA A 34 -14.79 -13.06 -0.56
C ALA A 34 -13.27 -12.93 -0.70
N VAL A 35 -12.55 -13.33 0.36
CA VAL A 35 -11.07 -13.30 0.37
C VAL A 35 -10.55 -14.60 -0.23
N SER A 36 -10.09 -14.55 -1.48
CA SER A 36 -9.44 -15.69 -2.13
C SER A 36 -8.07 -15.98 -1.49
N ASP A 37 -7.55 -17.20 -1.68
CA ASP A 37 -6.28 -17.63 -1.10
C ASP A 37 -5.10 -16.71 -1.50
N GLY A 38 -5.14 -16.11 -2.68
CA GLY A 38 -4.14 -15.15 -3.12
C GLY A 38 -4.04 -13.90 -2.25
N TYR A 39 -5.16 -13.48 -1.68
CA TYR A 39 -5.24 -12.31 -0.79
C TYR A 39 -5.34 -12.68 0.70
N ARG A 40 -5.42 -13.96 1.02
CA ARG A 40 -5.47 -14.42 2.43
C ARG A 40 -4.06 -14.40 3.03
N VAL A 41 -3.67 -13.22 3.53
CA VAL A 41 -2.41 -13.06 4.26
C VAL A 41 -2.69 -13.24 5.74
N THR A 42 -2.04 -14.24 6.35
CA THR A 42 -2.12 -14.59 7.77
C THR A 42 -0.74 -14.47 8.41
N ALA A 43 -0.66 -14.52 9.73
CA ALA A 43 0.61 -14.59 10.47
C ALA A 43 1.47 -15.76 9.99
N ALA A 44 0.88 -16.94 9.72
CA ALA A 44 1.59 -18.09 9.18
C ALA A 44 2.20 -17.82 7.79
N ARG A 45 1.50 -17.11 6.91
CA ARG A 45 2.05 -16.71 5.60
C ARG A 45 3.18 -15.69 5.77
N VAL A 46 3.04 -14.74 6.68
CA VAL A 46 4.10 -13.78 7.02
C VAL A 46 5.34 -14.50 7.57
N ASP A 47 5.17 -15.51 8.43
CA ASP A 47 6.27 -16.35 8.91
C ASP A 47 6.98 -17.08 7.77
N THR A 48 6.22 -17.61 6.79
CA THR A 48 6.81 -18.25 5.60
C THR A 48 7.66 -17.26 4.79
N TRP A 49 7.19 -16.03 4.59
CA TRP A 49 7.97 -14.98 3.91
C TRP A 49 9.22 -14.59 4.70
N LEU A 50 9.10 -14.53 6.03
CA LEU A 50 10.22 -14.18 6.92
C LEU A 50 11.30 -15.25 6.91
N ASP A 51 10.92 -16.52 7.07
CA ASP A 51 11.85 -17.67 7.06
C ASP A 51 12.46 -17.89 5.67
N GLY A 52 11.73 -17.57 4.60
CA GLY A 52 12.21 -17.59 3.22
C GLY A 52 13.12 -16.42 2.84
N GLY A 53 13.37 -15.48 3.74
CA GLY A 53 14.20 -14.30 3.48
C GLY A 53 13.62 -13.32 2.48
N GLN A 54 12.32 -13.39 2.21
CA GLN A 54 11.64 -12.53 1.23
C GLN A 54 11.40 -11.12 1.78
N ILE A 55 11.17 -11.00 3.09
CA ILE A 55 11.02 -9.72 3.78
C ILE A 55 12.41 -9.15 4.06
N THR A 56 12.63 -7.90 3.65
CA THR A 56 13.87 -7.18 3.88
C THR A 56 13.69 -6.05 4.88
N SER A 57 14.80 -5.54 5.43
CA SER A 57 14.77 -4.37 6.32
C SER A 57 14.21 -3.11 5.64
N ALA A 58 14.25 -3.04 4.29
CA ALA A 58 13.68 -1.94 3.52
C ALA A 58 12.16 -2.05 3.33
N SER A 59 11.61 -3.27 3.42
CA SER A 59 10.19 -3.54 3.19
C SER A 59 9.38 -3.71 4.47
N VAL A 60 10.00 -3.56 5.64
CA VAL A 60 9.32 -3.77 6.93
C VAL A 60 9.59 -2.63 7.91
N SER A 61 8.58 -2.29 8.68
CA SER A 61 8.68 -1.40 9.82
C SER A 61 7.85 -1.93 10.99
N PHE A 62 8.17 -1.44 12.19
CA PHE A 62 7.48 -1.84 13.42
C PHE A 62 7.09 -0.61 14.21
N SER A 63 5.87 -0.59 14.70
CA SER A 63 5.36 0.50 15.54
C SER A 63 4.53 -0.03 16.70
N ARG A 64 4.69 0.58 17.86
CA ARG A 64 3.86 0.37 19.05
C ARG A 64 3.53 1.72 19.65
N ASP A 65 2.24 2.02 19.77
CA ASP A 65 1.75 3.30 20.32
C ASP A 65 2.44 4.51 19.66
N ASN A 66 2.51 4.49 18.33
CA ASN A 66 3.16 5.47 17.47
C ASN A 66 4.69 5.61 17.66
N THR A 67 5.32 4.66 18.34
CA THR A 67 6.77 4.62 18.50
C THR A 67 7.37 3.58 17.57
N ALA A 68 8.18 4.03 16.62
CA ALA A 68 8.88 3.15 15.68
C ALA A 68 10.02 2.40 16.37
N ALA A 69 10.16 1.12 16.06
CA ALA A 69 11.32 0.35 16.50
C ALA A 69 12.55 0.71 15.65
N PRO A 70 13.71 0.95 16.26
CA PRO A 70 14.95 1.16 15.53
C PRO A 70 15.39 -0.12 14.79
N LEU A 71 16.07 0.04 13.67
CA LEU A 71 16.50 -1.06 12.79
C LEU A 71 17.33 -2.13 13.55
N SER A 72 18.15 -1.73 14.52
CA SER A 72 18.96 -2.64 15.33
C SER A 72 18.16 -3.67 16.12
N LEU A 73 16.88 -3.40 16.41
CA LEU A 73 16.02 -4.36 17.12
C LEU A 73 15.48 -5.46 16.21
N MET A 74 15.50 -5.28 14.88
CA MET A 74 14.96 -6.23 13.90
C MET A 74 16.03 -6.83 13.00
N SER A 75 17.24 -6.27 12.94
CA SER A 75 18.32 -6.70 12.05
C SER A 75 19.55 -7.17 12.82
N SER A 76 20.41 -7.88 12.12
CA SER A 76 21.74 -8.28 12.57
C SER A 76 22.74 -8.06 11.44
N ASP A 77 23.95 -7.72 11.81
CA ASP A 77 25.08 -7.76 10.87
C ASP A 77 25.53 -9.21 10.74
N PHE A 78 25.84 -9.58 9.52
CA PHE A 78 26.31 -10.93 9.20
C PHE A 78 27.62 -10.83 8.41
N GLU A 79 28.52 -11.73 8.66
CA GLU A 79 29.76 -11.84 7.88
C GLU A 79 29.82 -13.21 7.22
N VAL A 80 29.99 -13.23 5.91
CA VAL A 80 30.19 -14.44 5.12
C VAL A 80 31.47 -14.29 4.32
N GLN A 81 32.42 -15.18 4.55
CA GLN A 81 33.71 -15.20 3.84
C GLN A 81 34.43 -13.83 3.88
N GLY A 82 34.45 -13.16 5.03
CA GLY A 82 35.07 -11.86 5.20
C GLY A 82 34.31 -10.67 4.60
N ARG A 83 33.09 -10.90 4.09
CA ARG A 83 32.23 -9.86 3.53
C ARG A 83 31.10 -9.56 4.51
N ALA A 84 31.01 -8.31 4.94
CA ALA A 84 29.94 -7.85 5.81
C ALA A 84 28.63 -7.72 5.03
N TRP A 85 27.55 -8.24 5.61
CA TRP A 85 26.16 -8.07 5.17
C TRP A 85 25.41 -7.34 6.27
N PRO A 86 25.42 -6.00 6.27
CA PRO A 86 24.78 -5.23 7.31
C PRO A 86 23.25 -5.27 7.16
N PHE A 87 22.58 -5.11 8.28
CA PHE A 87 21.11 -4.93 8.35
C PHE A 87 20.29 -6.08 7.79
N LEU A 88 20.79 -7.31 7.79
CA LEU A 88 19.96 -8.46 7.48
C LEU A 88 18.85 -8.61 8.53
N LEU A 89 17.63 -8.82 8.05
CA LEU A 89 16.49 -9.04 8.92
C LEU A 89 16.69 -10.37 9.69
N SER A 90 16.51 -10.32 11.00
CA SER A 90 16.59 -11.51 11.86
C SER A 90 15.19 -11.98 12.21
N ALA A 91 14.79 -13.15 11.73
CA ALA A 91 13.47 -13.71 11.98
C ALA A 91 13.15 -13.79 13.49
N ASP A 92 14.11 -14.21 14.31
CA ASP A 92 13.93 -14.27 15.75
C ASP A 92 13.74 -12.91 16.41
N LYS A 93 14.49 -11.90 15.97
CA LYS A 93 14.32 -10.52 16.47
C LYS A 93 12.95 -9.97 16.07
N VAL A 94 12.52 -10.20 14.83
CA VAL A 94 11.19 -9.81 14.34
C VAL A 94 10.09 -10.45 15.18
N ARG A 95 10.15 -11.77 15.41
CA ARG A 95 9.16 -12.47 16.23
C ARG A 95 9.12 -11.93 17.67
N ARG A 96 10.28 -11.61 18.26
CA ARG A 96 10.33 -10.99 19.59
C ARG A 96 9.71 -9.60 19.61
N LEU A 97 9.92 -8.78 18.58
CA LEU A 97 9.26 -7.47 18.48
C LEU A 97 7.75 -7.61 18.43
N VAL A 98 7.23 -8.48 17.57
CA VAL A 98 5.79 -8.77 17.51
C VAL A 98 5.28 -9.28 18.86
N ALA A 99 5.96 -10.26 19.48
CA ALA A 99 5.59 -10.77 20.79
C ALA A 99 5.62 -9.71 21.90
N SER A 100 6.42 -8.65 21.76
CA SER A 100 6.49 -7.54 22.71
C SER A 100 5.45 -6.42 22.43
N GLY A 101 4.50 -6.65 21.51
CA GLY A 101 3.38 -5.74 21.25
C GLY A 101 3.57 -4.80 20.07
N TYR A 102 4.64 -4.94 19.29
CA TYR A 102 4.81 -4.11 18.07
C TYR A 102 3.94 -4.62 16.93
N THR A 103 3.22 -3.73 16.29
CA THR A 103 2.62 -3.98 14.97
C THR A 103 3.71 -4.02 13.92
N MET A 104 3.77 -5.11 13.17
CA MET A 104 4.62 -5.25 11.98
C MET A 104 3.86 -4.72 10.76
N VAL A 105 4.52 -3.88 9.98
CA VAL A 105 4.01 -3.37 8.70
C VAL A 105 4.94 -3.83 7.59
N ILE A 106 4.41 -4.55 6.62
CA ILE A 106 5.13 -4.98 5.42
C ILE A 106 4.61 -4.16 4.24
N THR A 107 5.50 -3.46 3.56
CA THR A 107 5.18 -2.62 2.39
C THR A 107 5.60 -3.33 1.11
N GLY A 108 4.73 -3.33 0.11
CA GLY A 108 5.00 -3.84 -1.22
C GLY A 108 5.18 -5.37 -1.29
N PRO A 109 4.37 -6.21 -0.61
CA PRO A 109 4.51 -7.67 -0.65
C PRO A 109 4.38 -8.23 -2.06
N GLU A 110 3.75 -7.53 -2.98
CA GLU A 110 3.65 -7.86 -4.41
C GLU A 110 5.01 -7.86 -5.13
N ILE A 111 6.06 -7.31 -4.54
CA ILE A 111 7.41 -7.35 -5.11
C ILE A 111 7.95 -8.78 -5.17
N TRP A 112 7.61 -9.61 -4.20
CA TRP A 112 8.06 -11.02 -4.11
C TRP A 112 6.94 -12.05 -4.20
N ASP A 113 5.70 -11.70 -3.82
CA ASP A 113 4.56 -12.61 -3.93
C ASP A 113 3.93 -12.50 -5.31
N GLY A 114 4.14 -13.53 -6.14
CA GLY A 114 3.68 -13.54 -7.54
C GLY A 114 2.16 -13.53 -7.68
N THR A 115 1.41 -14.02 -6.68
CA THR A 115 -0.06 -14.00 -6.70
C THR A 115 -0.57 -12.60 -6.42
N LEU A 116 -0.08 -11.95 -5.38
CA LEU A 116 -0.39 -10.56 -5.08
C LEU A 116 0.01 -9.64 -6.24
N ARG A 117 1.18 -9.88 -6.85
CA ARG A 117 1.65 -9.11 -8.02
C ARG A 117 0.68 -9.17 -9.19
N ARG A 118 0.28 -10.36 -9.62
CA ARG A 118 -0.68 -10.50 -10.73
C ARG A 118 -1.97 -9.78 -10.46
N SER A 119 -2.53 -10.00 -9.27
CA SER A 119 -3.77 -9.36 -8.86
C SER A 119 -3.64 -7.83 -8.77
N ALA A 120 -2.54 -7.33 -8.21
CA ALA A 120 -2.27 -5.90 -8.15
C ALA A 120 -2.19 -5.27 -9.55
N LEU A 121 -1.50 -5.91 -10.49
CA LEU A 121 -1.40 -5.46 -11.88
C LEU A 121 -2.76 -5.41 -12.59
N GLU A 122 -3.58 -6.45 -12.43
CA GLU A 122 -4.92 -6.51 -13.03
C GLU A 122 -5.81 -5.38 -12.51
N VAL A 123 -5.83 -5.19 -11.19
CA VAL A 123 -6.61 -4.14 -10.55
C VAL A 123 -6.10 -2.75 -10.97
N THR A 124 -4.80 -2.54 -10.95
CA THR A 124 -4.17 -1.27 -11.33
C THR A 124 -4.50 -0.88 -12.78
N ARG A 125 -4.42 -1.84 -13.71
CA ARG A 125 -4.80 -1.61 -15.11
C ARG A 125 -6.28 -1.25 -15.27
N ALA A 126 -7.17 -1.94 -14.54
CA ALA A 126 -8.61 -1.68 -14.60
C ALA A 126 -9.00 -0.32 -14.03
N MET A 127 -8.23 0.22 -13.10
CA MET A 127 -8.52 1.50 -12.41
C MET A 127 -7.78 2.71 -13.00
N ALA A 128 -6.75 2.51 -13.82
CA ALA A 128 -5.81 3.57 -14.20
C ALA A 128 -5.28 4.35 -12.98
N ALA A 129 -4.87 3.60 -11.95
CA ALA A 129 -4.45 4.13 -10.65
C ALA A 129 -3.23 3.35 -10.12
N SER A 130 -2.37 4.00 -9.35
CA SER A 130 -1.34 3.30 -8.59
C SER A 130 -1.95 2.62 -7.37
N LEU A 131 -1.48 1.42 -7.08
CA LEU A 131 -1.86 0.63 -5.92
C LEU A 131 -0.63 0.38 -5.06
N ASN A 132 -0.70 0.76 -3.80
CA ASN A 132 0.30 0.45 -2.78
C ASN A 132 -0.29 -0.57 -1.81
N THR A 133 0.28 -1.77 -1.77
CA THR A 133 -0.21 -2.83 -0.88
C THR A 133 0.63 -2.88 0.39
N MET A 134 -0.02 -2.94 1.53
CA MET A 134 0.60 -3.12 2.84
C MET A 134 -0.07 -4.25 3.61
N VAL A 135 0.72 -4.98 4.40
CA VAL A 135 0.24 -5.95 5.38
C VAL A 135 0.51 -5.42 6.77
N PHE A 136 -0.50 -5.41 7.61
CA PHE A 136 -0.39 -5.05 9.01
C PHE A 136 -0.65 -6.29 9.85
N LEU A 137 0.31 -6.71 10.63
CA LEU A 137 0.20 -7.78 11.62
C LEU A 137 0.31 -7.17 13.02
N THR A 138 -0.78 -7.20 13.77
CA THR A 138 -0.90 -6.54 15.07
C THR A 138 -1.15 -7.58 16.15
N PRO A 139 -0.33 -7.63 17.23
CA PRO A 139 -0.55 -8.52 18.35
C PRO A 139 -1.87 -8.25 19.06
N PRO A 140 -2.43 -9.27 19.79
CA PRO A 140 -3.69 -9.12 20.50
C PRO A 140 -3.71 -7.94 21.48
N GLY A 141 -4.78 -7.16 21.46
CA GLY A 141 -5.01 -6.06 22.40
C GLY A 141 -4.08 -4.86 22.23
N THR A 142 -3.29 -4.80 21.14
CA THR A 142 -2.32 -3.72 20.92
C THR A 142 -2.72 -2.78 19.78
N SER A 143 -2.02 -1.64 19.70
CA SER A 143 -2.14 -0.63 18.64
C SER A 143 -0.76 -0.26 18.12
N GLY A 144 -0.61 -0.15 16.80
CA GLY A 144 0.65 0.27 16.19
C GLY A 144 0.76 1.79 16.06
N PHE A 145 -0.35 2.44 15.72
CA PHE A 145 -0.36 3.85 15.34
C PHE A 145 -1.44 4.59 16.08
N HIS A 146 -1.11 5.84 16.45
CA HIS A 146 -2.11 6.79 16.91
C HIS A 146 -3.01 7.21 15.75
N ARG A 147 -4.00 8.03 16.06
CA ARG A 147 -4.89 8.62 15.08
C ARG A 147 -4.11 9.43 14.05
N HIS A 148 -4.31 9.10 12.78
CA HIS A 148 -3.65 9.76 11.63
C HIS A 148 -4.60 9.80 10.43
N ARG A 149 -4.16 10.41 9.35
CA ARG A 149 -4.79 10.44 8.02
C ARG A 149 -3.80 9.90 7.00
N ASP A 150 -4.31 9.20 5.99
CA ASP A 150 -3.52 8.75 4.86
C ASP A 150 -3.52 9.80 3.74
N ARG A 151 -2.45 9.78 2.94
CA ARG A 151 -2.30 10.66 1.77
C ARG A 151 -2.95 10.11 0.51
N ASP A 152 -3.29 8.82 0.51
CA ASP A 152 -3.94 8.16 -0.60
C ASP A 152 -5.31 8.77 -0.88
N ASP A 153 -5.78 8.69 -2.13
CA ASP A 153 -7.13 9.15 -2.49
C ASP A 153 -8.19 8.38 -1.71
N PHE A 154 -7.95 7.11 -1.50
CA PHE A 154 -8.65 6.28 -0.53
C PHE A 154 -7.81 5.06 -0.15
N VAL A 155 -8.09 4.52 1.00
CA VAL A 155 -7.52 3.26 1.46
C VAL A 155 -8.63 2.23 1.58
N VAL A 156 -8.38 1.03 1.08
CA VAL A 156 -9.26 -0.13 1.26
C VAL A 156 -8.58 -1.12 2.18
N VAL A 157 -9.18 -1.34 3.34
CA VAL A 157 -8.75 -2.35 4.32
C VAL A 157 -9.54 -3.63 4.11
N VAL A 158 -8.86 -4.77 4.13
CA VAL A 158 -9.46 -6.10 4.09
C VAL A 158 -8.92 -6.92 5.26
N GLN A 159 -9.80 -7.29 6.19
CA GLN A 159 -9.40 -8.14 7.33
C GLN A 159 -9.21 -9.58 6.88
N THR A 160 -8.03 -10.15 7.13
CA THR A 160 -7.65 -11.48 6.64
C THR A 160 -7.42 -12.51 7.74
N GLU A 161 -7.19 -12.07 8.98
CA GLU A 161 -7.05 -12.93 10.16
C GLU A 161 -7.40 -12.15 11.44
N GLY A 162 -8.07 -12.80 12.39
CA GLY A 162 -8.49 -12.18 13.64
C GLY A 162 -9.46 -11.02 13.45
N SER A 163 -9.54 -10.14 14.43
CA SER A 163 -10.45 -9.00 14.43
C SER A 163 -9.74 -7.71 14.79
N LYS A 164 -10.19 -6.60 14.21
CA LYS A 164 -9.60 -5.28 14.43
C LYS A 164 -10.67 -4.21 14.60
N ARG A 165 -10.55 -3.41 15.65
CA ARG A 165 -11.41 -2.28 15.94
C ARG A 165 -10.88 -1.03 15.28
N TRP A 166 -11.71 -0.35 14.51
CA TRP A 166 -11.41 0.88 13.81
C TRP A 166 -12.25 2.02 14.37
N ARG A 167 -11.60 3.13 14.72
CA ARG A 167 -12.22 4.38 15.11
C ARG A 167 -11.98 5.40 14.03
N LEU A 168 -13.04 6.06 13.58
CA LEU A 168 -13.00 7.02 12.48
C LEU A 168 -13.30 8.43 13.00
N TYR A 169 -12.71 9.40 12.34
CA TYR A 169 -12.80 10.82 12.69
C TYR A 169 -13.05 11.60 11.40
N ASP A 170 -13.97 12.56 11.45
CA ASP A 170 -14.40 13.32 10.27
C ASP A 170 -13.22 13.99 9.55
N ALA A 171 -13.34 14.06 8.22
CA ALA A 171 -12.47 14.89 7.42
C ALA A 171 -12.73 16.39 7.70
N PRO A 172 -11.74 17.27 7.51
CA PRO A 172 -11.95 18.71 7.61
C PRO A 172 -13.05 19.16 6.62
N PRO A 173 -13.94 20.10 7.02
CA PRO A 173 -15.05 20.53 6.16
C PRO A 173 -14.60 21.28 4.90
N ASP A 174 -13.43 21.90 4.93
CA ASP A 174 -12.75 22.61 3.84
C ASP A 174 -11.86 21.72 2.98
N GLY A 175 -11.94 20.41 3.18
CA GLY A 175 -11.08 19.41 2.54
C GLY A 175 -9.75 19.26 3.27
N TRP A 176 -8.97 18.28 2.84
CA TRP A 176 -7.64 17.99 3.35
C TRP A 176 -6.62 18.07 2.21
N THR A 177 -5.51 18.77 2.48
CA THR A 177 -4.36 18.86 1.57
C THR A 177 -3.12 18.31 2.24
N GLU A 178 -2.05 18.07 1.49
CA GLU A 178 -0.78 17.58 2.04
C GLU A 178 -0.15 18.56 3.05
N ASP A 179 -0.44 19.84 2.92
CA ASP A 179 -0.01 20.89 3.86
C ASP A 179 -0.73 20.76 5.22
N ASP A 180 -1.83 20.02 5.27
CA ASP A 180 -2.60 19.76 6.50
C ASP A 180 -2.09 18.58 7.33
N ASP A 181 -1.00 17.93 6.97
CA ASP A 181 -0.44 16.77 7.70
C ASP A 181 -0.15 17.06 9.17
N THR A 182 0.11 18.32 9.51
CA THR A 182 0.31 18.79 10.89
C THR A 182 -0.99 19.09 11.62
N ARG A 183 -2.12 19.15 10.90
CA ARG A 183 -3.43 19.45 11.50
C ARG A 183 -3.93 18.21 12.26
N PRO A 184 -4.12 18.25 13.57
CA PRO A 184 -4.65 17.11 14.30
C PRO A 184 -6.04 16.74 13.75
N ALA A 185 -6.32 15.45 13.66
CA ALA A 185 -7.67 15.00 13.35
C ALA A 185 -8.64 15.51 14.41
N PRO A 186 -9.94 15.78 14.11
CA PRO A 186 -10.92 16.17 15.10
C PRO A 186 -10.87 15.28 16.34
N ALA A 187 -11.06 15.88 17.53
CA ALA A 187 -10.98 15.13 18.79
C ALA A 187 -12.13 14.13 18.94
N ALA A 188 -13.30 14.47 18.39
CA ALA A 188 -14.51 13.64 18.48
C ALA A 188 -14.45 12.49 17.47
N GLN A 189 -14.65 11.29 17.97
CA GLN A 189 -14.85 10.10 17.14
C GLN A 189 -16.22 10.18 16.46
N SER A 190 -16.26 10.02 15.14
CA SER A 190 -17.49 10.04 14.35
C SER A 190 -18.14 8.65 14.21
N ALA A 191 -17.32 7.60 14.13
CA ALA A 191 -17.81 6.25 14.02
C ALA A 191 -16.81 5.21 14.57
N GLU A 192 -17.31 4.00 14.82
CA GLU A 192 -16.50 2.84 15.19
C GLU A 192 -17.04 1.58 14.51
N VAL A 193 -16.14 0.72 14.07
CA VAL A 193 -16.49 -0.59 13.51
C VAL A 193 -15.43 -1.63 13.90
N VAL A 194 -15.87 -2.85 14.19
CA VAL A 194 -14.99 -4.02 14.33
C VAL A 194 -15.06 -4.80 13.03
N LEU A 195 -13.91 -5.05 12.43
CA LEU A 195 -13.77 -5.88 11.23
C LEU A 195 -13.35 -7.29 11.64
N ASP A 196 -14.12 -8.26 11.21
CA ASP A 196 -13.80 -9.68 11.25
C ASP A 196 -13.32 -10.17 9.87
N VAL A 197 -12.79 -11.38 9.79
CA VAL A 197 -12.29 -11.95 8.52
C VAL A 197 -13.33 -11.86 7.41
N GLY A 198 -12.94 -11.25 6.28
CA GLY A 198 -13.79 -10.97 5.14
C GLY A 198 -14.52 -9.63 5.22
N ASP A 199 -14.48 -8.93 6.35
CA ASP A 199 -14.96 -7.55 6.42
C ASP A 199 -13.95 -6.59 5.78
N THR A 200 -14.46 -5.52 5.22
CA THR A 200 -13.68 -4.47 4.56
C THR A 200 -14.08 -3.10 5.07
N LEU A 201 -13.15 -2.16 5.00
CA LEU A 201 -13.38 -0.75 5.30
C LEU A 201 -12.73 0.12 4.24
N VAL A 202 -13.53 0.96 3.61
CA VAL A 202 -13.03 2.02 2.71
C VAL A 202 -12.91 3.30 3.49
N ILE A 203 -11.73 3.93 3.45
CA ILE A 203 -11.44 5.20 4.12
C ILE A 203 -11.03 6.21 3.05
N PRO A 204 -11.88 7.21 2.74
CA PRO A 204 -11.52 8.27 1.78
C PRO A 204 -10.45 9.21 2.34
N ARG A 205 -9.73 9.89 1.44
CA ARG A 205 -8.73 10.91 1.78
C ARG A 205 -9.25 11.90 2.82
N GLY A 206 -8.41 12.24 3.78
CA GLY A 206 -8.69 13.23 4.82
C GLY A 206 -9.45 12.69 6.03
N TRP A 207 -10.03 11.49 5.96
CA TRP A 207 -10.64 10.86 7.13
C TRP A 207 -9.59 10.36 8.11
N GLY A 208 -9.69 10.83 9.36
CA GLY A 208 -8.84 10.36 10.43
C GLY A 208 -9.23 8.94 10.86
N HIS A 209 -8.23 8.13 11.22
CA HIS A 209 -8.51 6.79 11.75
C HIS A 209 -7.45 6.35 12.76
N ALA A 210 -7.85 5.43 13.61
CA ALA A 210 -6.99 4.68 14.52
C ALA A 210 -7.51 3.26 14.65
N ALA A 211 -6.61 2.28 14.78
CA ALA A 211 -7.00 0.90 14.87
C ALA A 211 -6.25 0.15 15.97
N SER A 212 -6.95 -0.80 16.62
CA SER A 212 -6.39 -1.71 17.62
C SER A 212 -6.88 -3.13 17.37
N ALA A 213 -6.00 -4.12 17.54
CA ALA A 213 -6.40 -5.53 17.49
C ALA A 213 -7.28 -5.89 18.69
N GLU A 214 -8.29 -6.73 18.48
CA GLU A 214 -9.05 -7.31 19.58
C GLU A 214 -8.19 -8.32 20.35
N THR A 215 -8.62 -8.69 21.55
CA THR A 215 -7.81 -9.54 22.45
C THR A 215 -7.82 -11.03 22.08
N GLY A 216 -8.68 -11.45 21.14
CA GLY A 216 -8.91 -12.87 20.81
C GLY A 216 -7.80 -13.55 19.99
N GLY A 217 -6.81 -12.83 19.51
CA GLY A 217 -5.71 -13.35 18.69
C GLY A 217 -4.98 -12.27 17.91
N VAL A 218 -3.99 -12.69 17.11
CA VAL A 218 -3.30 -11.82 16.17
C VAL A 218 -4.30 -11.30 15.14
N SER A 219 -4.18 -10.02 14.80
CA SER A 219 -4.99 -9.41 13.75
C SER A 219 -4.10 -9.12 12.55
N THR A 220 -4.45 -9.69 11.39
CA THR A 220 -3.77 -9.39 10.12
C THR A 220 -4.77 -8.79 9.14
N HIS A 221 -4.39 -7.69 8.48
CA HIS A 221 -5.16 -7.12 7.38
C HIS A 221 -4.28 -6.66 6.23
N LEU A 222 -4.84 -6.69 5.04
CA LEU A 222 -4.32 -5.99 3.87
C LEU A 222 -4.85 -4.57 3.83
N SER A 223 -4.00 -3.64 3.48
CA SER A 223 -4.34 -2.24 3.20
C SER A 223 -3.91 -1.90 1.78
N PHE A 224 -4.83 -1.37 0.98
CA PHE A 224 -4.60 -0.95 -0.40
C PHE A 224 -4.75 0.57 -0.46
N GLY A 225 -3.62 1.28 -0.49
CA GLY A 225 -3.60 2.71 -0.80
C GLY A 225 -3.74 2.92 -2.30
N VAL A 226 -4.76 3.65 -2.71
CA VAL A 226 -5.08 3.88 -4.12
C VAL A 226 -4.95 5.34 -4.45
N ASN A 227 -4.18 5.65 -5.50
CA ASN A 227 -3.99 6.99 -6.01
C ASN A 227 -4.27 7.01 -7.51
N HIS A 228 -5.25 7.81 -7.92
CA HIS A 228 -5.52 8.03 -9.33
C HIS A 228 -4.32 8.74 -9.99
N VAL A 229 -4.02 8.31 -11.18
CA VAL A 229 -2.94 8.95 -11.95
C VAL A 229 -3.40 10.36 -12.34
N SER A 230 -2.72 11.35 -11.81
CA SER A 230 -3.02 12.75 -12.15
C SER A 230 -2.34 13.17 -13.47
N PRO A 231 -2.85 14.19 -14.17
CA PRO A 231 -2.16 14.75 -15.33
C PRO A 231 -0.72 15.14 -15.05
N ALA A 232 -0.41 15.61 -13.85
CA ALA A 232 0.95 15.96 -13.43
C ALA A 232 1.86 14.72 -13.36
N HIS A 233 1.36 13.57 -12.89
CA HIS A 233 2.10 12.30 -12.90
C HIS A 233 2.39 11.83 -14.32
N LEU A 234 1.41 11.89 -15.22
CA LEU A 234 1.59 11.53 -16.63
C LEU A 234 2.64 12.41 -17.29
N LEU A 235 2.54 13.71 -17.13
CA LEU A 235 3.49 14.67 -17.69
C LEU A 235 4.91 14.42 -17.18
N ARG A 236 5.06 14.22 -15.87
CA ARG A 236 6.34 13.89 -15.26
C ARG A 236 6.95 12.60 -15.83
N THR A 237 6.15 11.55 -15.96
CA THR A 237 6.60 10.26 -16.52
C THR A 237 7.04 10.40 -17.96
N ALA A 238 6.26 11.11 -18.78
CA ALA A 238 6.58 11.37 -20.17
C ALA A 238 7.88 12.19 -20.32
N ILE A 239 8.05 13.24 -19.52
CA ILE A 239 9.29 14.05 -19.50
C ILE A 239 10.49 13.20 -19.11
N ILE A 240 10.39 12.41 -18.04
CA ILE A 240 11.49 11.52 -17.58
C ILE A 240 11.82 10.50 -18.68
N GLY A 241 10.81 9.90 -19.32
CA GLY A 241 10.97 8.98 -20.43
C GLY A 241 11.69 9.62 -21.61
N ALA A 242 11.31 10.84 -21.97
CA ALA A 242 11.98 11.61 -23.05
C ALA A 242 13.44 11.90 -22.68
N LEU A 243 13.72 12.38 -21.47
CA LEU A 243 15.09 12.68 -21.00
C LEU A 243 15.98 11.44 -20.99
N ARG A 244 15.47 10.28 -20.58
CA ARG A 244 16.24 9.01 -20.58
C ARG A 244 16.64 8.54 -21.98
N ARG A 245 15.88 8.92 -23.01
CA ARG A 245 16.17 8.61 -24.42
C ARG A 245 17.18 9.59 -25.06
N MET A 246 17.41 10.72 -24.41
CA MET A 246 18.36 11.72 -24.89
C MET A 246 19.79 11.29 -24.58
N LYS A 247 20.70 11.54 -25.52
CA LYS A 247 22.14 11.36 -25.31
C LYS A 247 22.72 12.52 -24.49
N GLU A 248 23.81 12.29 -23.76
CA GLU A 248 24.52 13.39 -23.07
C GLU A 248 25.00 14.50 -24.00
N SER A 249 25.23 14.17 -25.28
CA SER A 249 25.62 15.12 -26.32
C SER A 249 24.44 15.78 -27.05
N ALA A 250 23.20 15.66 -26.50
CA ALA A 250 22.02 16.23 -27.14
C ALA A 250 22.11 17.75 -27.25
N THR A 251 21.76 18.27 -28.41
CA THR A 251 21.73 19.70 -28.72
C THR A 251 20.40 20.32 -28.30
N LEU A 252 20.29 21.66 -28.40
CA LEU A 252 19.03 22.35 -28.20
C LEU A 252 17.96 21.91 -29.23
N GLU A 253 18.38 21.64 -30.46
CA GLU A 253 17.52 21.17 -31.56
C GLU A 253 16.97 19.76 -31.24
N ASP A 254 17.81 18.86 -30.67
CA ASP A 254 17.37 17.54 -30.21
C ASP A 254 16.35 17.66 -29.09
N THR A 255 16.54 18.64 -28.19
CA THR A 255 15.61 18.91 -27.08
C THR A 255 14.26 19.40 -27.59
N GLU A 256 14.26 20.30 -28.57
CA GLU A 256 13.01 20.80 -29.23
C GLU A 256 12.29 19.66 -29.97
N ALA A 257 13.03 18.80 -30.66
CA ALA A 257 12.46 17.65 -31.36
C ALA A 257 11.82 16.66 -30.37
N ALA A 258 12.49 16.36 -29.26
CA ALA A 258 11.95 15.51 -28.19
C ALA A 258 10.69 16.11 -27.57
N TYR A 259 10.66 17.43 -27.33
CA TYR A 259 9.48 18.13 -26.82
C TYR A 259 8.29 18.06 -27.80
N ARG A 260 8.53 18.28 -29.08
CA ARG A 260 7.49 18.20 -30.13
C ARG A 260 6.91 16.79 -30.22
N ALA A 261 7.78 15.77 -30.18
CA ALA A 261 7.37 14.36 -30.16
C ALA A 261 6.49 14.06 -28.92
N LEU A 262 6.90 14.52 -27.75
CA LEU A 262 6.14 14.36 -26.51
C LEU A 262 4.74 15.01 -26.60
N VAL A 263 4.66 16.23 -27.14
CA VAL A 263 3.37 16.92 -27.33
C VAL A 263 2.49 16.18 -28.33
N ALA A 264 3.05 15.59 -29.38
CA ALA A 264 2.32 14.79 -30.34
C ALA A 264 1.75 13.53 -29.71
N GLU A 265 2.57 12.78 -28.94
CA GLU A 265 2.13 11.60 -28.19
C GLU A 265 0.92 11.92 -27.28
N PHE A 266 0.95 13.05 -26.56
CA PHE A 266 -0.19 13.48 -25.74
C PHE A 266 -1.45 13.81 -26.54
N ARG A 267 -1.31 14.37 -27.76
CA ARG A 267 -2.44 14.71 -28.62
C ARG A 267 -3.08 13.50 -29.29
N GLU A 268 -2.33 12.46 -29.56
CA GLU A 268 -2.77 11.24 -30.24
C GLU A 268 -3.40 10.19 -29.32
N GLY A 269 -3.56 10.49 -28.03
CA GLY A 269 -4.24 9.61 -27.08
C GLY A 269 -3.32 8.58 -26.39
N ALA A 270 -2.00 8.72 -26.49
CA ALA A 270 -1.03 7.88 -25.78
C ALA A 270 -1.07 8.03 -24.24
N ALA A 271 -2.03 8.80 -23.71
CA ALA A 271 -2.21 8.97 -22.28
C ALA A 271 -2.48 7.63 -21.55
N ASP A 272 -3.22 6.72 -22.18
CA ASP A 272 -3.52 5.42 -21.61
C ASP A 272 -2.27 4.53 -21.50
N ASP A 273 -1.39 4.55 -22.50
CA ASP A 273 -0.13 3.82 -22.48
C ASP A 273 0.82 4.40 -21.43
N LEU A 274 0.86 5.72 -21.27
CA LEU A 274 1.64 6.40 -20.23
C LEU A 274 1.11 6.09 -18.83
N VAL A 275 -0.21 6.00 -18.65
CA VAL A 275 -0.82 5.56 -17.39
C VAL A 275 -0.36 4.15 -17.09
N LEU A 276 -0.48 3.21 -18.04
CA LEU A 276 -0.04 1.84 -17.87
C LEU A 276 1.47 1.75 -17.60
N GLU A 277 2.27 2.57 -18.26
CA GLU A 277 3.71 2.65 -18.00
C GLU A 277 4.00 3.09 -16.56
N TYR A 278 3.35 4.15 -16.11
CA TYR A 278 3.53 4.68 -14.75
C TYR A 278 3.13 3.67 -13.68
N VAL A 279 1.92 3.10 -13.78
CA VAL A 279 1.37 2.21 -12.75
C VAL A 279 2.01 0.82 -12.75
N SER A 280 2.55 0.36 -13.88
CA SER A 280 3.22 -0.94 -14.00
C SER A 280 4.74 -0.87 -13.77
N ALA A 281 5.34 0.32 -13.76
CA ALA A 281 6.78 0.50 -13.62
C ALA A 281 7.41 -0.27 -12.44
N PRO A 282 6.79 -0.31 -11.24
CA PRO A 282 7.33 -1.09 -10.11
C PRO A 282 7.34 -2.60 -10.34
N PHE A 283 6.54 -3.10 -11.28
CA PHE A 283 6.33 -4.54 -11.53
C PHE A 283 6.92 -5.02 -12.85
N ARG A 284 7.61 -4.15 -13.59
CA ARG A 284 8.25 -4.55 -14.84
C ARG A 284 9.33 -5.57 -14.56
N THR A 285 9.06 -6.82 -14.92
CA THR A 285 10.10 -7.79 -15.18
C THR A 285 10.58 -7.54 -16.60
N GLY A 286 11.89 -7.36 -16.80
CA GLY A 286 12.43 -7.28 -18.17
C GLY A 286 12.03 -8.51 -18.99
N ASP A 287 11.96 -8.35 -20.28
CA ASP A 287 11.61 -9.45 -21.21
C ASP A 287 12.69 -10.55 -21.23
N LEU A 288 13.89 -10.24 -20.76
CA LEU A 288 15.02 -11.16 -20.70
C LEU A 288 14.87 -12.13 -19.51
N ARG A 289 14.77 -13.41 -19.80
CA ARG A 289 14.82 -14.48 -18.80
C ARG A 289 16.21 -15.05 -18.71
N LEU A 290 16.67 -15.42 -17.52
CA LEU A 290 17.97 -16.05 -17.33
C LEU A 290 18.14 -17.34 -18.15
N GLY A 291 17.04 -18.04 -18.45
CA GLY A 291 17.03 -19.22 -19.32
C GLY A 291 17.19 -18.90 -20.81
N ASP A 292 17.15 -17.63 -21.21
CA ASP A 292 17.34 -17.18 -22.60
C ASP A 292 18.80 -16.72 -22.84
N LEU A 293 19.69 -16.79 -21.80
CA LEU A 293 21.11 -16.48 -21.84
C LEU A 293 21.92 -17.74 -22.13
#